data_380d39d3a26e01cd7f3d3246c7ca0c46
#
_entry.id   380d39d3a26e01cd7f3d3246c7ca0c46
#
_cell.length_a   1.000
_cell.length_b   1.000
_cell.length_c   1.000
_cell.angle_alpha   90.00
_cell.angle_beta   90.00
_cell.angle_gamma   90.00
#
_symmetry.space_group_name_H-M   'P 1'
#
loop_
_entity.id
_entity.type
_entity.pdbx_description
1 polymer ?
#
loop_
_entity_poly.entity_id
_entity_poly.type
_entity_poly.pdbx_seq_one_letter_code
_entity_poly.pdbx_strand_id
1 'polypeptide(L)'
;MTIHDLAEYEILDEHRVEDVQSDGFILRHKKSGARIAVLSNNDDNKVFYIGFRTPPEDETGVPHIIEHTTLCGSKKFPVKDPFIELAKGSLNTFLNAMTYPDKTVYPVASCNDKDFQNLMHVYMDAVFYPNIYPKSTLYFVPDKSFR
;
A
#
# COMPACT_ATOMS: atom_id res chain seq x y z
N MET A 1 5.34 -23.51 -4.49
CA MET A 1 5.66 -22.30 -5.28
C MET A 1 6.65 -21.49 -4.49
N THR A 2 7.81 -21.26 -5.01
CA THR A 2 8.89 -20.49 -4.38
C THR A 2 9.05 -19.15 -5.10
N ILE A 3 9.82 -18.22 -4.54
CA ILE A 3 10.14 -16.94 -5.20
C ILE A 3 10.82 -17.15 -6.56
N HIS A 4 11.61 -18.22 -6.69
CA HIS A 4 12.30 -18.58 -7.95
C HIS A 4 11.35 -19.05 -9.06
N ASP A 5 10.13 -19.47 -8.73
CA ASP A 5 9.12 -19.92 -9.70
C ASP A 5 8.33 -18.75 -10.34
N LEU A 6 8.58 -17.51 -9.90
CA LEU A 6 7.87 -16.32 -10.37
C LEU A 6 8.41 -15.81 -11.71
N ALA A 7 7.88 -16.34 -12.81
CA ALA A 7 8.36 -16.03 -14.18
C ALA A 7 8.32 -14.54 -14.55
N GLU A 8 7.39 -13.77 -13.98
CA GLU A 8 7.19 -12.33 -14.25
C GLU A 8 8.21 -11.44 -13.54
N TYR A 9 9.04 -12.01 -12.65
CA TYR A 9 10.00 -11.29 -11.86
C TYR A 9 11.42 -11.76 -12.14
N GLU A 10 12.37 -10.86 -11.96
CA GLU A 10 13.80 -11.10 -11.96
C GLU A 10 14.34 -10.89 -10.56
N ILE A 11 15.07 -11.84 -10.02
CA ILE A 11 15.75 -11.71 -8.74
C ILE A 11 17.02 -10.90 -8.98
N LEU A 12 17.10 -9.72 -8.36
CA LEU A 12 18.26 -8.83 -8.45
C LEU A 12 19.27 -9.12 -7.34
N ASP A 13 18.77 -9.53 -6.18
CA ASP A 13 19.61 -9.81 -5.01
C ASP A 13 18.89 -10.81 -4.10
N GLU A 14 19.67 -11.66 -3.43
CA GLU A 14 19.17 -12.65 -2.47
C GLU A 14 20.24 -12.87 -1.41
N HIS A 15 19.94 -12.58 -0.15
CA HIS A 15 20.86 -12.82 0.96
C HIS A 15 20.13 -12.93 2.29
N ARG A 16 20.79 -13.54 3.26
CA ARG A 16 20.32 -13.59 4.65
C ARG A 16 20.57 -12.25 5.34
N VAL A 17 19.54 -11.67 5.95
CA VAL A 17 19.59 -10.44 6.74
C VAL A 17 19.57 -10.84 8.22
N GLU A 18 20.75 -10.95 8.82
CA GLU A 18 20.93 -11.49 10.17
C GLU A 18 20.25 -10.63 11.25
N ASP A 19 20.29 -9.30 11.12
CA ASP A 19 19.73 -8.36 12.09
C ASP A 19 18.24 -8.57 12.33
N VAL A 20 17.52 -9.03 11.32
CA VAL A 20 16.07 -9.33 11.37
C VAL A 20 15.75 -10.80 11.15
N GLN A 21 16.78 -11.65 11.15
CA GLN A 21 16.68 -13.11 10.98
C GLN A 21 15.79 -13.54 9.81
N SER A 22 15.88 -12.82 8.70
CA SER A 22 15.02 -12.99 7.53
C SER A 22 15.82 -13.35 6.28
N ASP A 23 15.25 -14.12 5.39
CA ASP A 23 15.75 -14.27 4.03
C ASP A 23 15.24 -13.09 3.20
N GLY A 24 16.18 -12.29 2.69
CA GLY A 24 15.91 -11.07 1.95
C GLY A 24 16.02 -11.29 0.44
N PHE A 25 15.05 -10.76 -0.31
CA PHE A 25 15.05 -10.80 -1.77
C PHE A 25 14.73 -9.42 -2.33
N ILE A 26 15.45 -8.99 -3.35
CA ILE A 26 15.11 -7.83 -4.16
C ILE A 26 14.72 -8.32 -5.55
N LEU A 27 13.47 -8.05 -5.93
CA LEU A 27 12.91 -8.46 -7.20
C LEU A 27 12.65 -7.23 -8.08
N ARG A 28 12.67 -7.45 -9.38
CA ARG A 28 12.20 -6.49 -10.39
C ARG A 28 11.09 -7.10 -11.24
N HIS A 29 9.94 -6.47 -11.29
CA HIS A 29 8.88 -6.87 -12.20
C HIS A 29 9.28 -6.56 -13.65
N LYS A 30 9.41 -7.57 -14.50
CA LYS A 30 9.96 -7.47 -15.86
C LYS A 30 9.24 -6.46 -16.75
N LYS A 31 7.90 -6.38 -16.63
CA LYS A 31 7.07 -5.54 -17.49
C LYS A 31 7.07 -4.06 -17.05
N SER A 32 7.01 -3.77 -15.77
CA SER A 32 6.86 -2.39 -15.27
C SER A 32 8.17 -1.81 -14.73
N GLY A 33 9.19 -2.63 -14.45
CA GLY A 33 10.41 -2.21 -13.77
C GLY A 33 10.24 -1.96 -12.26
N ALA A 34 9.05 -2.17 -11.71
CA ALA A 34 8.81 -1.98 -10.28
C ALA A 34 9.71 -2.88 -9.43
N ARG A 35 10.27 -2.33 -8.34
CA ARG A 35 11.09 -3.07 -7.39
C ARG A 35 10.23 -3.57 -6.24
N ILE A 36 10.51 -4.78 -5.79
CA ILE A 36 9.85 -5.42 -4.66
C ILE A 36 10.93 -5.94 -3.73
N ALA A 37 10.86 -5.57 -2.46
CA ALA A 37 11.64 -6.18 -1.40
C ALA A 37 10.78 -7.19 -0.66
N VAL A 38 11.27 -8.38 -0.47
CA VAL A 38 10.63 -9.45 0.31
C VAL A 38 11.54 -9.82 1.46
N LEU A 39 11.00 -9.85 2.67
CA LEU A 39 11.65 -10.41 3.85
C LEU A 39 10.82 -11.61 4.32
N SER A 40 11.41 -12.79 4.28
CA SER A 40 10.77 -14.05 4.69
C SER A 40 11.36 -14.51 6.01
N ASN A 41 10.50 -14.66 7.02
CA ASN A 41 10.86 -15.11 8.36
C ASN A 41 9.70 -15.88 9.02
N ASN A 42 9.82 -16.18 10.30
CA ASN A 42 8.82 -16.89 11.10
C ASN A 42 7.89 -15.96 11.89
N ASP A 43 7.85 -14.65 11.58
CA ASP A 43 6.92 -13.72 12.22
C ASP A 43 5.50 -13.95 11.68
N ASP A 44 4.53 -14.06 12.57
CA ASP A 44 3.13 -14.21 12.20
C ASP A 44 2.54 -12.92 11.63
N ASN A 45 3.11 -11.75 11.97
CA ASN A 45 2.63 -10.46 11.52
C ASN A 45 3.14 -10.13 10.12
N LYS A 46 2.28 -10.37 9.13
CA LYS A 46 2.57 -10.10 7.72
C LYS A 46 2.36 -8.62 7.39
N VAL A 47 3.33 -8.04 6.72
CA VAL A 47 3.32 -6.63 6.32
C VAL A 47 3.32 -6.51 4.80
N PHE A 48 2.40 -5.73 4.27
CA PHE A 48 2.42 -5.24 2.90
C PHE A 48 2.64 -3.73 2.91
N TYR A 49 3.53 -3.27 2.06
CA TYR A 49 3.88 -1.86 1.95
C TYR A 49 4.04 -1.51 0.47
N ILE A 50 3.24 -0.57 -0.03
CA ILE A 50 3.43 -0.03 -1.37
C ILE A 50 3.74 1.46 -1.28
N GLY A 51 4.78 1.89 -1.99
CA GLY A 51 5.26 3.26 -1.95
C GLY A 51 5.52 3.82 -3.34
N PHE A 52 5.29 5.12 -3.47
CA PHE A 52 5.53 5.89 -4.68
C PHE A 52 6.44 7.06 -4.35
N ARG A 53 7.32 7.38 -5.26
CA ARG A 53 8.10 8.61 -5.19
C ARG A 53 7.22 9.77 -5.65
N THR A 54 6.91 10.69 -4.72
CA THR A 54 5.99 11.82 -4.94
C THR A 54 6.60 13.12 -4.40
N PRO A 55 7.77 13.57 -4.91
CA PRO A 55 8.32 14.86 -4.51
C PRO A 55 7.33 15.96 -4.94
N PRO A 56 6.95 16.88 -4.04
CA PRO A 56 6.09 18.00 -4.40
C PRO A 56 6.83 18.95 -5.33
N GLU A 57 6.11 19.53 -6.29
CA GLU A 57 6.63 20.58 -7.18
C GLU A 57 6.43 21.97 -6.58
N ASP A 58 5.52 22.10 -5.61
CA ASP A 58 5.16 23.34 -4.93
C ASP A 58 4.64 23.08 -3.51
N GLU A 59 4.22 24.13 -2.80
CA GLU A 59 3.71 24.08 -1.43
C GLU A 59 2.19 23.81 -1.32
N THR A 60 1.52 23.40 -2.40
CA THR A 60 0.06 23.21 -2.42
C THR A 60 -0.42 21.96 -1.69
N GLY A 61 0.48 21.06 -1.33
CA GLY A 61 0.14 19.83 -0.60
C GLY A 61 -0.58 18.77 -1.45
N VAL A 62 -0.52 18.87 -2.78
CA VAL A 62 -1.17 17.95 -3.72
C VAL A 62 -0.87 16.46 -3.42
N PRO A 63 0.36 16.03 -3.13
CA PRO A 63 0.62 14.63 -2.81
C PRO A 63 -0.19 14.12 -1.59
N HIS A 64 -0.34 14.94 -0.56
CA HIS A 64 -1.11 14.61 0.64
C HIS A 64 -2.62 14.56 0.35
N ILE A 65 -3.14 15.47 -0.46
CA ILE A 65 -4.55 15.46 -0.88
C ILE A 65 -4.85 14.20 -1.71
N ILE A 66 -3.93 13.82 -2.61
CA ILE A 66 -4.06 12.60 -3.42
C ILE A 66 -4.02 11.35 -2.53
N GLU A 67 -3.14 11.31 -1.54
CA GLU A 67 -3.08 10.21 -0.58
C GLU A 67 -4.45 9.97 0.08
N HIS A 68 -5.05 10.99 0.67
CA HIS A 68 -6.37 10.89 1.29
C HIS A 68 -7.45 10.45 0.29
N THR A 69 -7.46 10.99 -0.92
CA THR A 69 -8.47 10.67 -1.92
C THR A 69 -8.32 9.29 -2.53
N THR A 70 -7.10 8.75 -2.58
CA THR A 70 -6.81 7.41 -3.10
C THR A 70 -7.57 6.33 -2.33
N LEU A 71 -7.72 6.48 -1.01
CA LEU A 71 -8.41 5.52 -0.16
C LEU A 71 -9.92 5.76 -0.02
N CYS A 72 -10.49 6.74 -0.74
CA CYS A 72 -11.92 7.06 -0.70
C CYS A 72 -12.80 6.21 -1.61
N GLY A 73 -12.30 5.08 -2.11
CA GLY A 73 -13.00 4.14 -2.97
C GLY A 73 -12.24 3.82 -4.24
N SER A 74 -12.49 2.63 -4.76
CA SER A 74 -11.79 2.11 -5.91
C SER A 74 -12.71 1.34 -6.86
N LYS A 75 -12.16 0.86 -7.96
CA LYS A 75 -12.93 0.19 -9.02
C LYS A 75 -13.68 -1.05 -8.50
N LYS A 76 -13.03 -1.88 -7.70
CA LYS A 76 -13.63 -3.09 -7.12
C LYS A 76 -14.36 -2.82 -5.81
N PHE A 77 -13.93 -1.80 -5.08
CA PHE A 77 -14.48 -1.41 -3.78
C PHE A 77 -15.05 0.03 -3.85
N PRO A 78 -16.19 0.23 -4.54
CA PRO A 78 -16.76 1.56 -4.78
C PRO A 78 -17.54 2.12 -3.58
N VAL A 79 -17.12 1.77 -2.37
CA VAL A 79 -17.71 2.27 -1.12
C VAL A 79 -17.16 3.65 -0.79
N LYS A 80 -17.90 4.45 -0.03
CA LYS A 80 -17.55 5.84 0.24
C LYS A 80 -16.25 5.99 1.03
N ASP A 81 -15.95 5.05 1.92
CA ASP A 81 -14.80 5.11 2.80
C ASP A 81 -14.33 3.68 3.18
N PRO A 82 -13.71 2.96 2.24
CA PRO A 82 -13.23 1.61 2.49
C PRO A 82 -12.18 1.55 3.62
N PHE A 83 -11.42 2.62 3.83
CA PHE A 83 -10.42 2.69 4.88
C PHE A 83 -11.06 2.58 6.29
N ILE A 84 -12.13 3.34 6.54
CA ILE A 84 -12.84 3.29 7.82
C ILE A 84 -13.53 1.93 8.03
N GLU A 85 -14.09 1.34 6.97
CA GLU A 85 -14.69 0.01 7.05
C GLU A 85 -13.64 -1.07 7.37
N LEU A 86 -12.44 -0.99 6.77
CA LEU A 86 -11.33 -1.87 7.09
C LEU A 86 -10.82 -1.65 8.52
N ALA A 87 -10.67 -0.40 8.95
CA ALA A 87 -10.19 -0.09 10.30
C ALA A 87 -11.11 -0.65 11.41
N LYS A 88 -12.42 -0.73 11.14
CA LYS A 88 -13.42 -1.25 12.08
C LYS A 88 -13.66 -2.76 11.95
N GLY A 89 -13.54 -3.31 10.76
CA GLY A 89 -14.00 -4.66 10.44
C GLY A 89 -12.91 -5.69 10.21
N SER A 90 -11.64 -5.29 10.02
CA SER A 90 -10.53 -6.21 9.82
C SER A 90 -9.78 -6.55 11.10
N LEU A 91 -8.98 -7.62 11.03
CA LEU A 91 -8.07 -8.05 12.10
C LEU A 91 -6.68 -7.40 11.93
N ASN A 92 -6.63 -6.20 11.37
CA ASN A 92 -5.38 -5.52 11.11
C ASN A 92 -4.60 -5.26 12.40
N THR A 93 -3.29 -5.40 12.33
CA THR A 93 -2.34 -4.97 13.36
C THR A 93 -1.78 -3.58 13.05
N PHE A 94 -1.82 -3.20 11.78
CA PHE A 94 -1.46 -1.86 11.31
C PHE A 94 -2.21 -1.53 10.02
N LEU A 95 -2.75 -0.31 9.95
CA LEU A 95 -3.47 0.20 8.78
C LEU A 95 -3.22 1.71 8.70
N ASN A 96 -2.59 2.17 7.62
CA ASN A 96 -2.29 3.60 7.47
C ASN A 96 -2.07 3.99 5.99
N ALA A 97 -1.99 5.31 5.77
CA ALA A 97 -1.39 5.95 4.62
C ALA A 97 -0.58 7.14 5.11
N MET A 98 0.55 7.42 4.49
CA MET A 98 1.47 8.47 4.97
C MET A 98 2.13 9.17 3.79
N THR A 99 2.12 10.49 3.81
CA THR A 99 2.85 11.34 2.87
C THR A 99 4.07 11.94 3.55
N TYR A 100 5.24 11.63 3.01
CA TYR A 100 6.53 12.18 3.37
C TYR A 100 6.99 13.24 2.35
N PRO A 101 8.05 13.99 2.61
CA PRO A 101 8.52 15.04 1.70
C PRO A 101 8.85 14.55 0.28
N ASP A 102 9.21 13.29 0.11
CA ASP A 102 9.67 12.72 -1.16
C ASP A 102 8.89 11.49 -1.63
N LYS A 103 7.97 10.98 -0.80
CA LYS A 103 7.24 9.74 -1.07
C LYS A 103 5.88 9.69 -0.38
N THR A 104 4.97 8.92 -0.95
CA THR A 104 3.69 8.53 -0.34
C THR A 104 3.62 7.02 -0.23
N VAL A 105 3.19 6.51 0.92
CA VAL A 105 3.22 5.08 1.25
C VAL A 105 1.90 4.61 1.84
N TYR A 106 1.56 3.36 1.55
CA TYR A 106 0.32 2.72 1.97
C TYR A 106 0.64 1.36 2.62
N PRO A 107 0.93 1.36 3.93
CA PRO A 107 1.23 0.14 4.68
C PRO A 107 -0.02 -0.50 5.28
N VAL A 108 -0.03 -1.84 5.28
CA VAL A 108 -1.00 -2.66 6.03
C VAL A 108 -0.31 -3.86 6.66
N ALA A 109 -0.81 -4.32 7.80
CA ALA A 109 -0.32 -5.53 8.43
C ALA A 109 -1.45 -6.29 9.13
N SER A 110 -1.32 -7.62 9.16
CA SER A 110 -2.21 -8.52 9.91
C SER A 110 -1.52 -9.84 10.24
N CYS A 111 -1.82 -10.40 11.40
CA CYS A 111 -1.41 -11.75 11.77
C CYS A 111 -2.30 -12.83 11.11
N ASN A 112 -3.46 -12.46 10.61
CA ASN A 112 -4.40 -13.40 9.98
C ASN A 112 -4.17 -13.41 8.45
N ASP A 113 -3.88 -14.59 7.88
CA ASP A 113 -3.54 -14.74 6.46
C ASP A 113 -4.65 -14.26 5.52
N LYS A 114 -5.89 -14.60 5.82
CA LYS A 114 -7.03 -14.24 4.98
C LYS A 114 -7.32 -12.75 5.05
N ASP A 115 -7.23 -12.18 6.22
CA ASP A 115 -7.38 -10.75 6.44
C ASP A 115 -6.25 -9.96 5.74
N PHE A 116 -5.00 -10.40 5.89
CA PHE A 116 -3.85 -9.81 5.21
C PHE A 116 -4.02 -9.79 3.69
N GLN A 117 -4.45 -10.92 3.08
CA GLN A 117 -4.71 -10.99 1.65
C GLN A 117 -5.83 -10.02 1.22
N ASN A 118 -6.88 -9.89 2.03
CA ASN A 118 -7.97 -8.96 1.78
C ASN A 118 -7.51 -7.50 1.86
N LEU A 119 -6.77 -7.14 2.91
CA LEU A 119 -6.19 -5.80 3.10
C LEU A 119 -5.29 -5.43 1.92
N MET A 120 -4.36 -6.32 1.55
CA MET A 120 -3.48 -6.12 0.41
C MET A 120 -4.27 -5.92 -0.90
N HIS A 121 -5.32 -6.73 -1.13
CA HIS A 121 -6.15 -6.61 -2.33
C HIS A 121 -6.89 -5.27 -2.38
N VAL A 122 -7.49 -4.82 -1.27
CA VAL A 122 -8.19 -3.53 -1.20
C VAL A 122 -7.23 -2.38 -1.44
N TYR A 123 -6.05 -2.40 -0.80
CA TYR A 123 -5.04 -1.35 -0.97
C TYR A 123 -4.46 -1.29 -2.37
N MET A 124 -4.17 -2.45 -2.98
CA MET A 124 -3.70 -2.49 -4.37
C MET A 124 -4.76 -1.97 -5.35
N ASP A 125 -6.03 -2.34 -5.17
CA ASP A 125 -7.09 -1.82 -6.04
C ASP A 125 -7.28 -0.31 -5.85
N ALA A 126 -7.22 0.19 -4.61
CA ALA A 126 -7.32 1.62 -4.32
C ALA A 126 -6.19 2.42 -4.96
N VAL A 127 -4.95 1.93 -4.87
CA VAL A 127 -3.76 2.63 -5.37
C VAL A 127 -3.68 2.60 -6.90
N PHE A 128 -4.04 1.48 -7.55
CA PHE A 128 -3.95 1.36 -9.01
C PHE A 128 -5.22 1.77 -9.76
N TYR A 129 -6.37 1.76 -9.10
CA TYR A 129 -7.67 2.06 -9.73
C TYR A 129 -8.55 2.93 -8.82
N PRO A 130 -8.03 4.06 -8.30
CA PRO A 130 -8.80 4.95 -7.43
C PRO A 130 -9.97 5.58 -8.17
N ASN A 131 -11.07 5.82 -7.48
CA ASN A 131 -12.24 6.50 -8.05
C ASN A 131 -12.10 8.03 -8.13
N ILE A 132 -10.90 8.55 -8.16
CA ILE A 132 -10.60 9.99 -8.22
C ILE A 132 -10.99 10.58 -9.58
N TYR A 133 -10.84 9.79 -10.66
CA TYR A 133 -10.91 10.28 -12.03
C TYR A 133 -12.30 10.26 -12.72
N PRO A 134 -13.30 9.45 -12.34
CA PRO A 134 -14.55 9.40 -13.09
C PRO A 134 -15.59 10.44 -12.70
N LYS A 135 -15.45 11.14 -11.59
CA LYS A 135 -16.48 12.07 -11.09
C LYS A 135 -15.86 13.42 -10.78
N SER A 136 -16.23 14.41 -11.56
CA SER A 136 -15.89 15.84 -11.41
C SER A 136 -16.40 16.50 -10.12
N THR A 137 -16.65 15.74 -9.06
CA THR A 137 -17.19 16.25 -7.80
C THR A 137 -16.47 15.62 -6.62
N LEU A 138 -15.22 15.97 -6.46
CA LEU A 138 -14.55 15.84 -5.16
C LEU A 138 -15.12 16.95 -4.25
N TYR A 139 -16.14 16.61 -3.47
CA TYR A 139 -16.49 17.45 -2.33
C TYR A 139 -15.41 17.25 -1.27
N PHE A 140 -14.44 18.14 -1.23
CA PHE A 140 -13.58 18.31 -0.08
C PHE A 140 -14.49 18.84 1.05
N VAL A 141 -14.90 17.97 1.96
CA VAL A 141 -15.48 18.38 3.23
C VAL A 141 -14.32 18.52 4.21
N PRO A 142 -13.94 19.75 4.57
CA PRO A 142 -12.95 19.92 5.63
C PRO A 142 -13.49 19.26 6.90
N ASP A 143 -12.78 18.29 7.43
CA ASP A 143 -13.10 17.75 8.74
C ASP A 143 -12.96 18.88 9.76
N LYS A 144 -14.07 19.25 10.40
CA LYS A 144 -14.10 20.28 11.44
C LYS A 144 -13.52 19.79 12.78
N SER A 145 -12.93 18.60 12.83
CA SER A 145 -12.42 17.99 14.07
C SER A 145 -11.01 18.49 14.49
N PHE A 146 -10.35 19.31 13.65
CA PHE A 146 -9.10 19.97 14.02
C PHE A 146 -9.36 21.43 14.46
N ARG A 147 -9.85 21.60 15.69
CA ARG A 147 -9.70 22.83 16.48
C ARG A 147 -9.20 22.49 17.87
#